data_f224097235805ee9a5e92aff6336c595
#
_entry.id   f224097235805ee9a5e92aff6336c595
#
_cell.length_a   1.000
_cell.length_b   1.000
_cell.length_c   1.000
_cell.angle_alpha   90.00
_cell.angle_beta   90.00
_cell.angle_gamma   90.00
#
_symmetry.space_group_name_H-M   'P 1'
#
loop_
_entity.id
_entity.type
_entity.pdbx_description
1 polymer ?
#
loop_
_entity_poly.entity_id
_entity_poly.type
_entity_poly.pdbx_seq_one_letter_code
_entity_poly.pdbx_strand_id
1 'polypeptide(L)'
;LRKTEKYPVEGPNALWQIYRTVSKWKAVKNFAWIQISRYCPSLPVKNWIYRRMLGMQVGDHTAFALMVMVDVFFPEKIKIGSNTIIGYNTTILAHEYLIREYRLGEVNIGSHVMVGANTTILPGVTIGDYAVIGAGSVVHKDVPPHTFVAGNPMRVIRSNASDGLAGTADVSDPLTDQ
;
A
#
# COMPACT_ATOMS: atom_id res chain seq x y z
N LEU A 1 -10.31 11.34 6.35
CA LEU A 1 -10.72 11.38 4.92
C LEU A 1 -9.47 11.15 4.06
N ARG A 2 -9.52 10.30 3.03
CA ARG A 2 -8.38 10.09 2.11
C ARG A 2 -7.98 11.40 1.41
N LYS A 3 -6.69 11.64 1.28
CA LYS A 3 -6.14 12.83 0.62
C LYS A 3 -5.99 12.55 -0.87
N THR A 4 -7.06 12.78 -1.64
CA THR A 4 -7.05 12.56 -3.09
C THR A 4 -7.35 13.85 -3.85
N GLU A 5 -6.60 14.07 -4.92
CA GLU A 5 -6.88 15.08 -5.93
C GLU A 5 -7.88 14.54 -6.94
N LYS A 6 -8.88 15.33 -7.31
CA LYS A 6 -9.96 14.94 -8.23
C LYS A 6 -9.80 15.65 -9.56
N TYR A 7 -9.93 14.91 -10.64
CA TYR A 7 -9.83 15.40 -12.01
C TYR A 7 -11.10 15.02 -12.77
N PRO A 8 -12.02 15.96 -13.03
CA PRO A 8 -13.23 15.69 -13.79
C PRO A 8 -12.90 15.32 -15.24
N VAL A 9 -13.73 14.44 -15.81
CA VAL A 9 -13.57 13.94 -17.18
C VAL A 9 -14.92 14.00 -17.91
N GLU A 10 -14.91 14.51 -19.14
CA GLU A 10 -16.07 14.55 -20.03
C GLU A 10 -15.98 13.44 -21.12
N GLY A 11 -17.13 13.00 -21.58
CA GLY A 11 -17.23 11.96 -22.61
C GLY A 11 -17.17 10.54 -22.04
N PRO A 12 -16.40 9.60 -22.64
CA PRO A 12 -16.25 8.24 -22.14
C PRO A 12 -15.67 8.20 -20.73
N ASN A 13 -15.89 7.07 -20.00
CA ASN A 13 -15.38 6.94 -18.63
C ASN A 13 -13.86 7.23 -18.53
N ALA A 14 -13.42 7.64 -17.33
CA ALA A 14 -12.06 8.10 -17.13
C ALA A 14 -11.01 7.02 -17.48
N LEU A 15 -11.29 5.73 -17.24
CA LEU A 15 -10.36 4.65 -17.56
C LEU A 15 -10.15 4.48 -19.08
N TRP A 16 -11.19 4.67 -19.89
CA TRP A 16 -11.06 4.64 -21.35
C TRP A 16 -10.14 5.74 -21.89
N GLN A 17 -10.05 6.84 -21.16
CA GLN A 17 -9.24 8.01 -21.50
C GLN A 17 -7.84 7.99 -20.86
N ILE A 18 -7.40 6.88 -20.27
CA ILE A 18 -6.17 6.78 -19.48
C ILE A 18 -4.92 7.28 -20.22
N TYR A 19 -4.83 7.04 -21.51
CA TYR A 19 -3.66 7.47 -22.30
C TYR A 19 -3.60 8.98 -22.60
N ARG A 20 -4.59 9.75 -22.12
CA ARG A 20 -4.49 11.21 -22.04
C ARG A 20 -3.68 11.68 -20.82
N THR A 21 -3.63 10.85 -19.78
CA THR A 21 -2.97 11.16 -18.50
C THR A 21 -1.67 10.37 -18.28
N VAL A 22 -1.56 9.18 -18.86
CA VAL A 22 -0.40 8.29 -18.71
C VAL A 22 0.10 7.86 -20.07
N SER A 23 1.41 8.01 -20.32
CA SER A 23 2.00 7.54 -21.57
C SER A 23 1.93 6.02 -21.68
N LYS A 24 1.63 5.51 -22.87
CA LYS A 24 1.57 4.07 -23.15
C LYS A 24 2.85 3.36 -22.75
N TRP A 25 4.00 3.97 -23.03
CA TRP A 25 5.31 3.44 -22.69
C TRP A 25 5.51 3.30 -21.18
N LYS A 26 5.10 4.30 -20.39
CA LYS A 26 5.12 4.24 -18.92
C LYS A 26 4.27 3.07 -18.41
N ALA A 27 3.06 2.91 -18.94
CA ALA A 27 2.16 1.83 -18.56
C ALA A 27 2.77 0.44 -18.84
N VAL A 28 3.30 0.23 -20.06
CA VAL A 28 3.95 -1.04 -20.46
C VAL A 28 5.19 -1.33 -19.62
N LYS A 29 6.07 -0.33 -19.46
CA LYS A 29 7.28 -0.46 -18.64
C LYS A 29 6.94 -0.84 -17.19
N ASN A 30 6.03 -0.11 -16.57
CA ASN A 30 5.65 -0.36 -15.19
C ASN A 30 4.99 -1.73 -15.03
N PHE A 31 4.07 -2.08 -15.95
CA PHE A 31 3.44 -3.40 -15.95
C PHE A 31 4.48 -4.53 -15.99
N ALA A 32 5.45 -4.46 -16.91
CA ALA A 32 6.48 -5.49 -17.03
C ALA A 32 7.30 -5.65 -15.73
N TRP A 33 7.78 -4.54 -15.15
CA TRP A 33 8.56 -4.58 -13.92
C TRP A 33 7.74 -5.04 -12.71
N ILE A 34 6.46 -4.68 -12.64
CA ILE A 34 5.56 -5.18 -11.61
C ILE A 34 5.37 -6.70 -11.74
N GLN A 35 5.15 -7.22 -12.96
CA GLN A 35 5.02 -8.67 -13.13
C GLN A 35 6.31 -9.41 -12.71
N ILE A 36 7.48 -8.90 -13.08
CA ILE A 36 8.75 -9.48 -12.64
C ILE A 36 8.85 -9.46 -11.10
N SER A 37 8.55 -8.33 -10.46
CA SER A 37 8.64 -8.22 -9.00
C SER A 37 7.66 -9.11 -8.25
N ARG A 38 6.46 -9.33 -8.79
CA ARG A 38 5.43 -10.18 -8.16
C ARG A 38 5.88 -11.62 -7.95
N TYR A 39 6.63 -12.16 -8.87
CA TYR A 39 7.11 -13.54 -8.84
C TYR A 39 8.56 -13.68 -8.35
N CYS A 40 9.28 -12.59 -8.20
CA CYS A 40 10.68 -12.61 -7.74
C CYS A 40 10.74 -12.98 -6.24
N PRO A 41 11.46 -14.04 -5.84
CA PRO A 41 11.59 -14.43 -4.43
C PRO A 41 12.65 -13.61 -3.68
N SER A 42 13.51 -12.87 -4.38
CA SER A 42 14.61 -12.11 -3.78
C SER A 42 14.14 -10.74 -3.29
N LEU A 43 14.12 -10.51 -1.98
CA LEU A 43 13.72 -9.23 -1.39
C LEU A 43 14.63 -8.05 -1.83
N PRO A 44 15.97 -8.17 -1.87
CA PRO A 44 16.83 -7.10 -2.35
C PRO A 44 16.56 -6.72 -3.81
N VAL A 45 16.34 -7.70 -4.68
CA VAL A 45 16.02 -7.46 -6.10
C VAL A 45 14.67 -6.77 -6.24
N LYS A 46 13.66 -7.19 -5.47
CA LYS A 46 12.35 -6.51 -5.44
C LYS A 46 12.48 -5.05 -5.05
N ASN A 47 13.20 -4.76 -3.96
CA ASN A 47 13.40 -3.40 -3.49
C ASN A 47 14.16 -2.53 -4.52
N TRP A 48 15.13 -3.11 -5.21
CA TRP A 48 15.81 -2.44 -6.31
C TRP A 48 14.84 -2.09 -7.46
N ILE A 49 13.98 -3.06 -7.87
CA ILE A 49 12.95 -2.82 -8.90
C ILE A 49 12.02 -1.69 -8.48
N TYR A 50 11.46 -1.75 -7.28
CA TYR A 50 10.53 -0.76 -6.77
C TYR A 50 11.15 0.65 -6.71
N ARG A 51 12.39 0.76 -6.21
CA ARG A 51 13.09 2.04 -6.10
C ARG A 51 13.53 2.59 -7.46
N ARG A 52 14.19 1.77 -8.29
CA ARG A 52 14.88 2.25 -9.51
C ARG A 52 14.01 2.22 -10.76
N MET A 53 13.19 1.18 -10.93
CA MET A 53 12.42 0.99 -12.15
C MET A 53 11.03 1.61 -12.05
N LEU A 54 10.42 1.58 -10.86
CA LEU A 54 9.07 2.09 -10.61
C LEU A 54 9.05 3.46 -9.90
N GLY A 55 10.18 3.93 -9.39
CA GLY A 55 10.29 5.25 -8.75
C GLY A 55 9.63 5.36 -7.39
N MET A 56 9.31 4.23 -6.75
CA MET A 56 8.78 4.21 -5.39
C MET A 56 9.85 4.62 -4.36
N GLN A 57 9.40 5.21 -3.25
CA GLN A 57 10.25 5.40 -2.09
C GLN A 57 10.06 4.21 -1.15
N VAL A 58 11.10 3.42 -0.96
CA VAL A 58 11.07 2.22 -0.11
C VAL A 58 12.26 2.27 0.85
N GLY A 59 11.99 2.21 2.14
CA GLY A 59 13.01 2.19 3.19
C GLY A 59 13.78 0.87 3.26
N ASP A 60 14.83 0.85 4.06
CA ASP A 60 15.69 -0.31 4.19
C ASP A 60 15.00 -1.44 4.96
N HIS A 61 15.38 -2.69 4.65
CA HIS A 61 14.83 -3.91 5.25
C HIS A 61 13.31 -4.08 5.09
N THR A 62 12.67 -3.31 4.19
CA THR A 62 11.26 -3.52 3.85
C THR A 62 11.12 -4.77 3.00
N ALA A 63 10.18 -5.63 3.37
CA ALA A 63 9.95 -6.92 2.74
C ALA A 63 8.59 -6.94 2.02
N PHE A 64 8.61 -7.22 0.72
CA PHE A 64 7.40 -7.49 -0.05
C PHE A 64 7.27 -8.99 -0.29
N ALA A 65 6.20 -9.58 0.20
CA ALA A 65 5.87 -10.96 -0.11
C ALA A 65 5.60 -11.18 -1.61
N LEU A 66 5.39 -12.41 -2.03
CA LEU A 66 5.04 -12.71 -3.42
C LEU A 66 3.64 -12.16 -3.75
N MET A 67 3.40 -11.95 -5.04
CA MET A 67 2.13 -11.51 -5.63
C MET A 67 1.67 -10.10 -5.21
N VAL A 68 2.49 -9.31 -4.49
CA VAL A 68 2.15 -7.92 -4.19
C VAL A 68 1.96 -7.13 -5.48
N MET A 69 0.83 -6.43 -5.59
CA MET A 69 0.49 -5.58 -6.72
C MET A 69 0.56 -4.11 -6.29
N VAL A 70 1.47 -3.36 -6.89
CA VAL A 70 1.53 -1.91 -6.72
C VAL A 70 0.89 -1.21 -7.91
N ASP A 71 0.57 0.07 -7.74
CA ASP A 71 -0.06 0.88 -8.77
C ASP A 71 0.72 0.85 -10.08
N VAL A 72 0.07 0.50 -11.18
CA VAL A 72 0.72 0.37 -12.50
C VAL A 72 0.98 1.72 -13.16
N PHE A 73 0.14 2.73 -12.88
CA PHE A 73 0.20 4.01 -13.54
C PHE A 73 1.00 5.07 -12.77
N PHE A 74 0.90 5.04 -11.45
CA PHE A 74 1.51 6.03 -10.55
C PHE A 74 2.26 5.38 -9.37
N PRO A 75 3.14 4.37 -9.61
CA PRO A 75 3.86 3.72 -8.52
C PRO A 75 4.76 4.69 -7.74
N GLU A 76 5.22 5.77 -8.38
CA GLU A 76 6.02 6.82 -7.75
C GLU A 76 5.29 7.59 -6.62
N LYS A 77 3.96 7.45 -6.54
CA LYS A 77 3.16 8.02 -5.45
C LYS A 77 3.08 7.11 -4.20
N ILE A 78 3.79 5.99 -4.21
CA ILE A 78 3.84 5.05 -3.08
C ILE A 78 5.15 5.24 -2.32
N LYS A 79 5.01 5.52 -1.02
CA LYS A 79 6.13 5.68 -0.08
C LYS A 79 5.97 4.69 1.07
N ILE A 80 7.02 3.94 1.36
CA ILE A 80 7.03 2.94 2.42
C ILE A 80 8.30 3.12 3.23
N GLY A 81 8.16 3.18 4.55
CA GLY A 81 9.27 3.32 5.49
C GLY A 81 10.14 2.06 5.59
N SER A 82 11.02 2.05 6.56
CA SER A 82 11.97 0.95 6.79
C SER A 82 11.37 -0.15 7.65
N ASN A 83 11.91 -1.37 7.53
CA ASN A 83 11.53 -2.54 8.34
C ASN A 83 10.02 -2.82 8.35
N THR A 84 9.38 -2.66 7.18
CA THR A 84 7.95 -2.85 6.97
C THR A 84 7.70 -4.13 6.17
N ILE A 85 6.66 -4.86 6.53
CA ILE A 85 6.26 -6.11 5.83
C ILE A 85 4.98 -5.84 5.05
N ILE A 86 5.01 -6.09 3.75
CA ILE A 86 3.84 -6.10 2.88
C ILE A 86 3.51 -7.55 2.54
N GLY A 87 2.40 -8.02 3.08
CA GLY A 87 1.95 -9.41 3.01
C GLY A 87 1.60 -9.87 1.58
N TYR A 88 1.51 -11.19 1.41
CA TYR A 88 1.20 -11.86 0.16
C TYR A 88 -0.07 -11.28 -0.49
N ASN A 89 -0.01 -11.08 -1.83
CA ASN A 89 -1.15 -10.62 -2.64
C ASN A 89 -1.80 -9.31 -2.17
N THR A 90 -1.06 -8.46 -1.46
CA THR A 90 -1.52 -7.11 -1.11
C THR A 90 -1.54 -6.22 -2.32
N THR A 91 -2.58 -5.41 -2.46
CA THR A 91 -2.74 -4.42 -3.54
C THR A 91 -2.62 -3.01 -2.97
N ILE A 92 -1.72 -2.18 -3.55
CA ILE A 92 -1.52 -0.79 -3.15
C ILE A 92 -1.85 0.11 -4.35
N LEU A 93 -2.91 0.91 -4.22
CA LEU A 93 -3.42 1.79 -5.27
C LEU A 93 -3.09 3.24 -4.96
N ALA A 94 -2.62 3.98 -5.96
CA ALA A 94 -2.40 5.42 -5.89
C ALA A 94 -3.38 6.19 -6.80
N HIS A 95 -4.28 5.49 -7.49
CA HIS A 95 -5.31 6.08 -8.35
C HIS A 95 -6.66 5.35 -8.24
N GLU A 96 -7.71 6.06 -8.61
CA GLU A 96 -9.06 5.52 -8.85
C GLU A 96 -9.61 6.12 -10.14
N TYR A 97 -10.06 5.29 -11.09
CA TYR A 97 -10.78 5.74 -12.28
C TYR A 97 -12.28 5.49 -12.10
N LEU A 98 -13.06 6.56 -12.14
CA LEU A 98 -14.51 6.56 -12.02
C LEU A 98 -15.16 6.91 -13.37
N ILE A 99 -16.47 6.97 -13.41
CA ILE A 99 -17.19 7.28 -14.67
C ILE A 99 -16.93 8.73 -15.11
N ARG A 100 -16.99 9.70 -14.19
CA ARG A 100 -16.93 11.14 -14.47
C ARG A 100 -15.68 11.83 -13.97
N GLU A 101 -14.80 11.14 -13.28
CA GLU A 101 -13.56 11.68 -12.74
C GLU A 101 -12.52 10.59 -12.56
N TYR A 102 -11.25 10.94 -12.46
CA TYR A 102 -10.24 10.11 -11.84
C TYR A 102 -9.66 10.81 -10.63
N ARG A 103 -9.14 10.03 -9.71
CA ARG A 103 -8.53 10.51 -8.47
C ARG A 103 -7.12 9.98 -8.34
N LEU A 104 -6.23 10.85 -7.88
CA LEU A 104 -4.88 10.49 -7.52
C LEU A 104 -4.67 10.75 -6.03
N GLY A 105 -3.98 9.86 -5.35
CA GLY A 105 -3.66 10.03 -3.94
C GLY A 105 -2.34 9.36 -3.59
N GLU A 106 -1.48 10.08 -2.89
CA GLU A 106 -0.23 9.54 -2.39
C GLU A 106 -0.51 8.54 -1.27
N VAL A 107 0.14 7.37 -1.30
CA VAL A 107 0.06 6.37 -0.24
C VAL A 107 1.37 6.41 0.56
N ASN A 108 1.23 6.70 1.86
CA ASN A 108 2.36 6.77 2.77
C ASN A 108 2.22 5.66 3.83
N ILE A 109 3.11 4.71 3.83
CA ILE A 109 3.20 3.64 4.83
C ILE A 109 4.45 3.88 5.66
N GLY A 110 4.30 3.96 6.96
CA GLY A 110 5.39 4.22 7.89
C GLY A 110 6.39 3.08 8.01
N SER A 111 7.27 3.20 8.99
CA SER A 111 8.27 2.21 9.36
C SER A 111 7.71 1.21 10.39
N HIS A 112 8.27 -0.01 10.41
CA HIS A 112 7.84 -1.08 11.33
C HIS A 112 6.36 -1.46 11.21
N VAL A 113 5.77 -1.25 10.03
CA VAL A 113 4.36 -1.58 9.75
C VAL A 113 4.26 -3.03 9.29
N MET A 114 3.22 -3.73 9.74
CA MET A 114 2.87 -5.05 9.23
C MET A 114 1.55 -4.96 8.46
N VAL A 115 1.57 -5.30 7.18
CA VAL A 115 0.37 -5.43 6.35
C VAL A 115 0.11 -6.89 6.06
N GLY A 116 -1.01 -7.40 6.53
CA GLY A 116 -1.45 -8.78 6.34
C GLY A 116 -1.74 -9.11 4.86
N ALA A 117 -1.76 -10.40 4.54
CA ALA A 117 -2.01 -10.89 3.19
C ALA A 117 -3.40 -10.46 2.65
N ASN A 118 -3.53 -10.37 1.32
CA ASN A 118 -4.79 -10.02 0.63
C ASN A 118 -5.40 -8.68 1.04
N THR A 119 -4.59 -7.75 1.55
CA THR A 119 -5.02 -6.41 1.91
C THR A 119 -5.11 -5.52 0.69
N THR A 120 -6.10 -4.62 0.65
CA THR A 120 -6.18 -3.55 -0.36
C THR A 120 -5.99 -2.20 0.32
N ILE A 121 -5.00 -1.43 -0.11
CA ILE A 121 -4.75 -0.07 0.37
C ILE A 121 -5.18 0.92 -0.71
N LEU A 122 -6.14 1.78 -0.37
CA LEU A 122 -6.73 2.75 -1.31
C LEU A 122 -5.89 4.03 -1.41
N PRO A 123 -6.02 4.79 -2.53
CA PRO A 123 -5.27 6.02 -2.75
C PRO A 123 -5.49 7.07 -1.65
N GLY A 124 -4.46 7.82 -1.34
CA GLY A 124 -4.50 8.94 -0.39
C GLY A 124 -4.51 8.54 1.09
N VAL A 125 -4.16 7.28 1.39
CA VAL A 125 -4.10 6.76 2.76
C VAL A 125 -2.69 6.94 3.35
N THR A 126 -2.66 7.32 4.62
CA THR A 126 -1.44 7.29 5.44
C THR A 126 -1.57 6.23 6.54
N ILE A 127 -0.59 5.35 6.64
CA ILE A 127 -0.47 4.33 7.70
C ILE A 127 0.73 4.72 8.56
N GLY A 128 0.49 4.99 9.83
CA GLY A 128 1.53 5.43 10.78
C GLY A 128 2.47 4.29 11.17
N ASP A 129 3.61 4.68 11.76
CA ASP A 129 4.64 3.75 12.22
C ASP A 129 4.07 2.74 13.23
N TYR A 130 4.61 1.52 13.20
CA TYR A 130 4.21 0.42 14.09
C TYR A 130 2.73 0.01 13.99
N ALA A 131 2.02 0.43 12.93
CA ALA A 131 0.66 -0.03 12.70
C ALA A 131 0.62 -1.47 12.19
N VAL A 132 -0.46 -2.15 12.51
CA VAL A 132 -0.73 -3.52 12.04
C VAL A 132 -2.04 -3.53 11.26
N ILE A 133 -2.01 -4.06 10.06
CA ILE A 133 -3.18 -4.24 9.20
C ILE A 133 -3.47 -5.73 9.11
N GLY A 134 -4.62 -6.17 9.60
CA GLY A 134 -5.06 -7.56 9.52
C GLY A 134 -5.26 -8.02 8.08
N ALA A 135 -5.04 -9.31 7.82
CA ALA A 135 -5.21 -9.90 6.50
C ALA A 135 -6.64 -9.70 5.96
N GLY A 136 -6.79 -9.59 4.63
CA GLY A 136 -8.08 -9.41 3.96
C GLY A 136 -8.74 -8.05 4.19
N SER A 137 -8.03 -7.07 4.73
CA SER A 137 -8.58 -5.76 5.05
C SER A 137 -8.65 -4.84 3.84
N VAL A 138 -9.59 -3.88 3.87
CA VAL A 138 -9.62 -2.75 2.93
C VAL A 138 -9.33 -1.47 3.68
N VAL A 139 -8.12 -0.94 3.50
CA VAL A 139 -7.66 0.29 4.15
C VAL A 139 -8.16 1.49 3.36
N HIS A 140 -9.25 2.10 3.83
CA HIS A 140 -9.97 3.18 3.16
C HIS A 140 -9.88 4.53 3.88
N LYS A 141 -9.11 4.62 4.96
CA LYS A 141 -8.83 5.85 5.73
C LYS A 141 -7.48 5.72 6.43
N ASP A 142 -6.95 6.83 6.90
CA ASP A 142 -5.68 6.86 7.61
C ASP A 142 -5.71 5.96 8.86
N VAL A 143 -4.56 5.33 9.14
CA VAL A 143 -4.35 4.48 10.31
C VAL A 143 -3.32 5.17 11.20
N PRO A 144 -3.66 5.51 12.45
CA PRO A 144 -2.70 6.09 13.39
C PRO A 144 -1.53 5.14 13.69
N PRO A 145 -0.38 5.69 14.14
CA PRO A 145 0.72 4.86 14.64
C PRO A 145 0.26 3.92 15.76
N HIS A 146 0.96 2.79 15.93
CA HIS A 146 0.71 1.82 17.00
C HIS A 146 -0.74 1.29 17.06
N THR A 147 -1.42 1.27 15.92
CA THR A 147 -2.84 0.88 15.84
C THR A 147 -2.99 -0.42 15.06
N PHE A 148 -3.77 -1.35 15.60
CA PHE A 148 -4.20 -2.54 14.87
C PHE A 148 -5.59 -2.32 14.28
N VAL A 149 -5.69 -2.49 12.96
CA VAL A 149 -6.94 -2.40 12.20
C VAL A 149 -7.16 -3.65 11.38
N ALA A 150 -8.41 -4.05 11.17
CA ALA A 150 -8.75 -5.18 10.32
C ALA A 150 -10.16 -5.07 9.71
N GLY A 151 -10.39 -5.83 8.65
CA GLY A 151 -11.70 -6.09 8.06
C GLY A 151 -12.06 -5.23 6.85
N ASN A 152 -13.25 -5.51 6.29
CA ASN A 152 -13.89 -4.76 5.23
C ASN A 152 -15.39 -4.58 5.56
N PRO A 153 -15.81 -3.36 5.94
CA PRO A 153 -15.03 -2.14 6.11
C PRO A 153 -14.04 -2.23 7.28
N MET A 154 -12.89 -1.55 7.13
CA MET A 154 -11.84 -1.54 8.15
C MET A 154 -12.32 -0.93 9.47
N ARG A 155 -12.02 -1.61 10.58
CA ARG A 155 -12.28 -1.15 11.95
C ARG A 155 -10.99 -1.17 12.77
N VAL A 156 -10.91 -0.29 13.75
CA VAL A 156 -9.84 -0.32 14.76
C VAL A 156 -10.17 -1.47 15.73
N ILE A 157 -9.23 -2.41 15.84
CA ILE A 157 -9.32 -3.55 16.75
C ILE A 157 -8.66 -3.19 18.10
N ARG A 158 -7.48 -2.56 18.04
CA ARG A 158 -6.73 -2.09 19.21
C ARG A 158 -5.93 -0.84 18.85
N SER A 159 -5.83 0.09 19.77
CA SER A 159 -4.96 1.26 19.65
C SER A 159 -4.17 1.42 20.95
N ASN A 160 -2.84 1.40 20.84
CA ASN A 160 -1.92 1.65 21.95
C ASN A 160 -1.52 3.14 21.99
N ALA A 161 -2.43 4.04 21.64
CA ALA A 161 -2.15 5.48 21.61
C ALA A 161 -1.88 6.10 23.01
N SER A 162 -1.97 5.30 24.11
CA SER A 162 -1.79 5.78 25.48
C SER A 162 -0.50 5.35 26.18
N ASP A 163 0.34 4.49 25.56
CA ASP A 163 1.57 4.03 26.20
C ASP A 163 2.83 4.60 25.50
N GLY A 164 3.01 5.89 25.64
CA GLY A 164 4.33 6.47 25.62
C GLY A 164 5.05 6.06 26.90
N LEU A 165 6.17 5.31 26.78
CA LEU A 165 7.07 4.87 27.86
C LEU A 165 6.58 3.66 28.69
N ALA A 166 6.81 2.46 28.20
CA ALA A 166 7.37 1.34 28.99
C ALA A 166 7.53 0.07 28.16
N GLY A 167 8.70 -0.40 28.06
CA GLY A 167 9.29 -1.69 27.99
C GLY A 167 8.55 -2.89 27.39
N THR A 168 9.30 -3.58 26.54
CA THR A 168 9.19 -5.03 26.22
C THR A 168 7.79 -5.61 26.12
N ALA A 169 7.25 -5.58 24.92
CA ALA A 169 6.02 -6.31 24.61
C ALA A 169 6.27 -7.82 24.73
N ASP A 170 5.61 -8.42 25.68
CA ASP A 170 5.31 -9.85 25.68
C ASP A 170 4.48 -10.15 24.41
N VAL A 171 5.11 -10.78 23.44
CA VAL A 171 4.44 -11.29 22.25
C VAL A 171 3.81 -12.62 22.63
N SER A 172 2.73 -12.59 23.37
CA SER A 172 1.84 -13.74 23.47
C SER A 172 1.11 -13.89 22.14
N ASP A 173 1.48 -14.91 21.40
CA ASP A 173 0.92 -15.31 20.13
C ASP A 173 -0.58 -15.66 20.29
N PRO A 174 -1.52 -14.97 19.62
CA PRO A 174 -2.94 -15.28 19.71
C PRO A 174 -3.36 -16.55 18.95
N LEU A 175 -2.43 -17.35 18.45
CA LEU A 175 -2.72 -18.56 17.68
C LEU A 175 -2.61 -19.88 18.47
N THR A 176 -2.40 -19.84 19.80
CA THR A 176 -2.22 -21.05 20.61
C THR A 176 -3.45 -21.53 21.39
N ASP A 177 -4.62 -20.92 21.24
CA ASP A 177 -5.86 -21.42 21.84
C ASP A 177 -6.87 -21.89 20.77
N GLN A 178 -6.64 -23.11 20.24
CA GLN A 178 -7.67 -24.04 19.74
C GLN A 178 -7.22 -25.48 19.98
#